data_b04591f9ae110dfe87a5651c25fbda83
#
_entry.id   b04591f9ae110dfe87a5651c25fbda83
#
_cell.length_a   1.000
_cell.length_b   1.000
_cell.length_c   1.000
_cell.angle_alpha   90.00
_cell.angle_beta   90.00
_cell.angle_gamma   90.00
#
_symmetry.space_group_name_H-M   'P 1'
#
loop_
_entity.id
_entity.type
_entity.pdbx_description
1 polymer ?
#
loop_
_entity_poly.entity_id
_entity_poly.type
_entity_poly.pdbx_seq_one_letter_code
_entity_poly.pdbx_strand_id
1 'polypeptide(L)'
;MRALVQTGPERLELGRLPTPTPGPGEVLIRTGAVGICATDLEMLAGWDRTGYPAVPGHEWSGMVASVGAGVDPALVGMRCVGDNILEAGVEIGFERPGGYAHRFATRADHLHGIGDVPYAVATLVEPLAVCLRGLARMALADRSAALVVGDGPIGLLMVAALRRAGVGRLALLGGRAARLEVGRALGAAFTLDRHAIEDPTAAIRDCFGAAGVPNLVEASGAVAGMELALRLAAPGARLLVLGAYGEAHAGFPWNDLLHRELTLIGSNTGTGAWAEATAWLSEESASFEPLITHRYPIERYAEALRTVRDRDSGSIKVVLEW
;
A
#
# COMPACT_ATOMS: atom_id res chain seq x y z
N MET A 1 -24.13 0.73 -15.03
CA MET A 1 -23.20 1.68 -14.38
C MET A 1 -21.98 1.94 -15.25
N ARG A 2 -21.20 2.99 -14.98
CA ARG A 2 -19.89 3.20 -15.61
C ARG A 2 -18.81 2.36 -14.89
N ALA A 3 -17.80 1.94 -15.64
CA ALA A 3 -16.63 1.25 -15.09
C ALA A 3 -15.43 1.42 -16.03
N LEU A 4 -14.23 1.48 -15.47
CA LEU A 4 -13.01 1.26 -16.23
C LEU A 4 -12.79 -0.24 -16.36
N VAL A 5 -12.82 -0.74 -17.57
CA VAL A 5 -12.74 -2.17 -17.88
C VAL A 5 -11.43 -2.45 -18.59
N GLN A 6 -10.65 -3.34 -18.04
CA GLN A 6 -9.48 -3.86 -18.72
C GLN A 6 -9.89 -5.04 -19.62
N THR A 7 -9.65 -4.90 -20.91
CA THR A 7 -10.03 -5.89 -21.94
C THR A 7 -8.84 -6.65 -22.51
N GLY A 8 -7.63 -6.32 -22.06
CA GLY A 8 -6.35 -6.92 -22.44
C GLY A 8 -5.18 -6.10 -21.92
N PRO A 9 -3.94 -6.54 -22.17
CA PRO A 9 -2.75 -5.77 -21.82
C PRO A 9 -2.80 -4.35 -22.38
N GLU A 10 -2.50 -3.35 -21.52
CA GLU A 10 -2.53 -1.91 -21.84
C GLU A 10 -3.87 -1.39 -22.43
N ARG A 11 -4.95 -2.16 -22.28
CA ARG A 11 -6.30 -1.79 -22.77
C ARG A 11 -7.25 -1.59 -21.60
N LEU A 12 -7.30 -0.37 -21.08
CA LEU A 12 -8.25 0.07 -20.05
C LEU A 12 -9.18 1.11 -20.67
N GLU A 13 -10.48 0.88 -20.60
CA GLU A 13 -11.47 1.73 -21.25
C GLU A 13 -12.63 2.05 -20.31
N LEU A 14 -13.10 3.30 -20.34
CA LEU A 14 -14.30 3.70 -19.62
C LEU A 14 -15.54 3.25 -20.40
N GLY A 15 -16.21 2.24 -19.89
CA GLY A 15 -17.37 1.61 -20.51
C GLY A 15 -18.61 1.59 -19.60
N ARG A 16 -19.61 0.83 -20.05
CA ARG A 16 -20.85 0.58 -19.31
C ARG A 16 -21.02 -0.90 -19.05
N LEU A 17 -21.26 -1.25 -17.79
CA LEU A 17 -21.60 -2.60 -17.33
C LEU A 17 -22.98 -2.61 -16.67
N PRO A 18 -23.67 -3.75 -16.60
CA PRO A 18 -24.82 -3.91 -15.70
C PRO A 18 -24.45 -3.52 -14.27
N THR A 19 -25.36 -2.88 -13.56
CA THR A 19 -25.17 -2.66 -12.12
C THR A 19 -25.37 -4.00 -11.40
N PRO A 20 -24.44 -4.47 -10.58
CA PRO A 20 -24.63 -5.72 -9.85
C PRO A 20 -25.73 -5.59 -8.80
N THR A 21 -26.42 -6.69 -8.55
CA THR A 21 -27.35 -6.82 -7.40
C THR A 21 -26.59 -7.57 -6.31
N PRO A 22 -26.51 -7.03 -5.08
CA PRO A 22 -25.81 -7.71 -3.99
C PRO A 22 -26.55 -9.01 -3.63
N GLY A 23 -25.79 -10.09 -3.52
CA GLY A 23 -26.26 -11.39 -3.08
C GLY A 23 -26.50 -11.46 -1.57
N PRO A 24 -26.93 -12.62 -1.02
CA PRO A 24 -27.05 -12.81 0.41
C PRO A 24 -25.70 -12.55 1.13
N GLY A 25 -25.73 -11.76 2.21
CA GLY A 25 -24.53 -11.36 2.95
C GLY A 25 -23.66 -10.29 2.26
N GLU A 26 -24.03 -9.84 1.07
CA GLU A 26 -23.29 -8.80 0.33
C GLU A 26 -23.95 -7.42 0.45
N VAL A 27 -23.18 -6.39 0.12
CA VAL A 27 -23.62 -5.02 -0.06
C VAL A 27 -23.22 -4.52 -1.44
N LEU A 28 -23.98 -3.56 -1.97
CA LEU A 28 -23.59 -2.78 -3.13
C LEU A 28 -22.87 -1.51 -2.65
N ILE A 29 -21.63 -1.35 -3.04
CA ILE A 29 -20.85 -0.13 -2.79
C ILE A 29 -21.03 0.85 -3.94
N ARG A 30 -21.26 2.12 -3.64
CA ARG A 30 -21.02 3.24 -4.54
C ARG A 30 -19.65 3.78 -4.25
N THR A 31 -18.73 3.62 -5.19
CA THR A 31 -17.34 4.09 -5.06
C THR A 31 -17.32 5.61 -4.94
N GLY A 32 -16.56 6.13 -4.00
CA GLY A 32 -16.25 7.56 -3.87
C GLY A 32 -14.90 7.87 -4.46
N ALA A 33 -13.88 7.10 -4.08
CA ALA A 33 -12.52 7.24 -4.59
C ALA A 33 -11.81 5.89 -4.64
N VAL A 34 -10.77 5.80 -5.47
CA VAL A 34 -9.91 4.61 -5.57
C VAL A 34 -8.46 5.04 -5.85
N GLY A 35 -7.53 4.52 -5.06
CA GLY A 35 -6.09 4.72 -5.24
C GLY A 35 -5.57 3.89 -6.41
N ILE A 36 -4.56 4.40 -7.10
CA ILE A 36 -3.82 3.64 -8.10
C ILE A 36 -2.59 3.04 -7.43
N CYS A 37 -2.47 1.72 -7.47
CA CYS A 37 -1.36 0.95 -6.95
C CYS A 37 -0.38 0.53 -8.07
N ALA A 38 0.85 0.19 -7.70
CA ALA A 38 1.80 -0.45 -8.62
C ALA A 38 1.24 -1.76 -9.18
N THR A 39 0.49 -2.52 -8.38
CA THR A 39 -0.19 -3.75 -8.78
C THR A 39 -1.21 -3.53 -9.91
N ASP A 40 -1.91 -2.38 -9.93
CA ASP A 40 -2.80 -2.04 -11.06
C ASP A 40 -2.00 -1.85 -12.35
N LEU A 41 -0.77 -1.31 -12.26
CA LEU A 41 0.10 -1.18 -13.43
C LEU A 41 0.63 -2.52 -13.91
N GLU A 42 0.92 -3.46 -13.01
CA GLU A 42 1.31 -4.84 -13.36
C GLU A 42 0.16 -5.57 -14.04
N MET A 43 -1.08 -5.43 -13.54
CA MET A 43 -2.27 -5.96 -14.20
C MET A 43 -2.45 -5.35 -15.60
N LEU A 44 -2.27 -4.04 -15.74
CA LEU A 44 -2.35 -3.36 -17.04
C LEU A 44 -1.26 -3.84 -17.99
N ALA A 45 -0.06 -4.12 -17.50
CA ALA A 45 1.03 -4.68 -18.30
C ALA A 45 0.80 -6.14 -18.75
N GLY A 46 -0.24 -6.79 -18.22
CA GLY A 46 -0.62 -8.15 -18.62
C GLY A 46 -0.25 -9.23 -17.62
N TRP A 47 -0.11 -8.87 -16.33
CA TRP A 47 -0.01 -9.90 -15.29
C TRP A 47 -1.20 -10.85 -15.39
N ASP A 48 -0.91 -12.14 -15.50
CA ASP A 48 -1.86 -13.20 -15.88
C ASP A 48 -2.70 -13.74 -14.71
N ARG A 49 -2.57 -13.17 -13.51
CA ARG A 49 -3.36 -13.57 -12.33
C ARG A 49 -4.87 -13.51 -12.63
N THR A 50 -5.30 -12.51 -13.38
CA THR A 50 -6.71 -12.29 -13.70
C THR A 50 -6.97 -12.43 -15.18
N GLY A 51 -8.06 -13.13 -15.53
CA GLY A 51 -8.56 -13.15 -16.90
C GLY A 51 -9.17 -11.81 -17.32
N TYR A 52 -9.44 -11.67 -18.61
CA TYR A 52 -10.16 -10.51 -19.16
C TYR A 52 -11.60 -10.87 -19.52
N PRO A 53 -12.58 -9.95 -19.39
CA PRO A 53 -12.42 -8.58 -18.90
C PRO A 53 -12.30 -8.52 -17.36
N ALA A 54 -11.51 -7.55 -16.85
CA ALA A 54 -11.36 -7.29 -15.42
C ALA A 54 -11.73 -5.84 -15.08
N VAL A 55 -12.14 -5.60 -13.84
CA VAL A 55 -12.36 -4.24 -13.30
C VAL A 55 -11.46 -4.07 -12.08
N PRO A 56 -10.30 -3.42 -12.22
CA PRO A 56 -9.34 -3.25 -11.15
C PRO A 56 -9.80 -2.32 -10.02
N GLY A 57 -8.88 -1.99 -9.11
CA GLY A 57 -9.05 -1.01 -8.04
C GLY A 57 -9.36 -1.64 -6.69
N HIS A 58 -8.30 -2.10 -6.02
CA HIS A 58 -8.35 -2.71 -4.69
C HIS A 58 -8.17 -1.70 -3.54
N GLU A 59 -7.65 -0.50 -3.80
CA GLU A 59 -7.51 0.58 -2.81
C GLU A 59 -8.74 1.51 -2.87
N TRP A 60 -9.91 1.04 -2.52
CA TRP A 60 -11.17 1.77 -2.68
C TRP A 60 -11.73 2.33 -1.38
N SER A 61 -12.51 3.39 -1.50
CA SER A 61 -13.40 3.91 -0.47
C SER A 61 -14.75 4.28 -1.09
N GLY A 62 -15.82 4.16 -0.33
CA GLY A 62 -17.14 4.42 -0.87
C GLY A 62 -18.24 4.47 0.19
N MET A 63 -19.46 4.24 -0.27
CA MET A 63 -20.65 4.24 0.57
C MET A 63 -21.55 3.05 0.22
N VAL A 64 -22.12 2.42 1.22
CA VAL A 64 -23.14 1.38 1.02
C VAL A 64 -24.36 1.98 0.35
N ALA A 65 -24.66 1.53 -0.87
CA ALA A 65 -25.81 2.00 -1.66
C ALA A 65 -27.07 1.15 -1.48
N SER A 66 -26.88 -0.17 -1.28
CA SER A 66 -27.95 -1.11 -0.96
C SER A 66 -27.37 -2.37 -0.33
N VAL A 67 -28.22 -3.18 0.29
CA VAL A 67 -27.85 -4.41 0.99
C VAL A 67 -28.55 -5.61 0.37
N GLY A 68 -27.90 -6.77 0.41
CA GLY A 68 -28.47 -8.07 0.04
C GLY A 68 -29.24 -8.73 1.18
N ALA A 69 -29.79 -9.90 0.90
CA ALA A 69 -30.53 -10.67 1.89
C ALA A 69 -29.67 -11.01 3.11
N GLY A 70 -30.24 -10.88 4.31
CA GLY A 70 -29.55 -11.19 5.58
C GLY A 70 -28.58 -10.12 6.08
N VAL A 71 -28.47 -8.98 5.40
CA VAL A 71 -27.63 -7.85 5.83
C VAL A 71 -28.49 -6.77 6.47
N ASP A 72 -27.99 -6.15 7.55
CA ASP A 72 -28.68 -5.08 8.25
C ASP A 72 -28.91 -3.86 7.33
N PRO A 73 -30.18 -3.45 7.09
CA PRO A 73 -30.50 -2.28 6.28
C PRO A 73 -29.93 -0.96 6.82
N ALA A 74 -29.61 -0.88 8.11
CA ALA A 74 -28.99 0.30 8.72
C ALA A 74 -27.59 0.62 8.15
N LEU A 75 -26.94 -0.33 7.48
CA LEU A 75 -25.68 -0.10 6.78
C LEU A 75 -25.83 0.81 5.56
N VAL A 76 -27.02 0.98 5.00
CA VAL A 76 -27.22 1.88 3.84
C VAL A 76 -26.87 3.32 4.22
N GLY A 77 -26.00 3.93 3.44
CA GLY A 77 -25.45 5.26 3.70
C GLY A 77 -24.15 5.26 4.49
N MET A 78 -23.71 4.12 5.06
CA MET A 78 -22.42 4.04 5.75
C MET A 78 -21.28 4.30 4.78
N ARG A 79 -20.42 5.25 5.10
CA ARG A 79 -19.15 5.51 4.40
C ARG A 79 -18.12 4.49 4.90
N CYS A 80 -17.45 3.81 3.97
CA CYS A 80 -16.65 2.64 4.32
C CYS A 80 -15.48 2.40 3.36
N VAL A 81 -14.58 1.57 3.85
CA VAL A 81 -13.60 0.76 3.12
C VAL A 81 -13.87 -0.70 3.46
N GLY A 82 -13.17 -1.65 2.86
CA GLY A 82 -13.35 -3.06 3.21
C GLY A 82 -12.20 -3.95 2.81
N ASP A 83 -12.02 -5.05 3.57
CA ASP A 83 -11.03 -6.07 3.25
C ASP A 83 -11.31 -6.63 1.84
N ASN A 84 -10.28 -6.62 1.03
CA ASN A 84 -10.41 -7.05 -0.36
C ASN A 84 -10.44 -8.57 -0.50
N ILE A 85 -9.88 -9.33 0.44
CA ILE A 85 -9.83 -10.78 0.37
C ILE A 85 -11.16 -11.35 0.84
N LEU A 86 -11.98 -11.81 -0.10
CA LEU A 86 -13.31 -12.36 0.20
C LEU A 86 -13.24 -13.82 0.64
N GLU A 87 -12.38 -14.60 -0.04
CA GLU A 87 -12.04 -15.99 0.23
C GLU A 87 -10.70 -16.33 -0.43
N ALA A 88 -10.19 -17.55 -0.23
CA ALA A 88 -8.91 -17.94 -0.79
C ALA A 88 -8.91 -17.83 -2.33
N GLY A 89 -8.07 -16.94 -2.86
CA GLY A 89 -7.93 -16.70 -4.29
C GLY A 89 -9.00 -15.81 -4.92
N VAL A 90 -9.85 -15.16 -4.12
CA VAL A 90 -10.88 -14.23 -4.62
C VAL A 90 -10.75 -12.87 -3.93
N GLU A 91 -10.36 -11.86 -4.69
CA GLU A 91 -10.12 -10.52 -4.18
C GLU A 91 -10.88 -9.46 -5.00
N ILE A 92 -11.31 -8.40 -4.30
CA ILE A 92 -11.88 -7.19 -4.92
C ILE A 92 -10.78 -6.46 -5.69
N GLY A 93 -11.09 -6.09 -6.94
CA GLY A 93 -10.15 -5.43 -7.84
C GLY A 93 -9.30 -6.41 -8.66
N PHE A 94 -9.49 -7.72 -8.46
CA PHE A 94 -8.84 -8.82 -9.17
C PHE A 94 -9.89 -9.78 -9.76
N GLU A 95 -10.20 -10.86 -9.06
CA GLU A 95 -11.21 -11.84 -9.50
C GLU A 95 -12.65 -11.29 -9.39
N ARG A 96 -12.87 -10.29 -8.53
CA ARG A 96 -14.15 -9.56 -8.42
C ARG A 96 -13.94 -8.09 -8.80
N PRO A 97 -14.95 -7.44 -9.43
CA PRO A 97 -14.87 -6.02 -9.75
C PRO A 97 -14.55 -5.16 -8.53
N GLY A 98 -13.65 -4.18 -8.72
CA GLY A 98 -13.21 -3.25 -7.67
C GLY A 98 -13.64 -1.80 -7.91
N GLY A 99 -12.94 -0.88 -7.24
CA GLY A 99 -13.25 0.55 -7.18
C GLY A 99 -13.15 1.30 -8.52
N TYR A 100 -12.60 0.70 -9.56
CA TYR A 100 -12.66 1.23 -10.92
C TYR A 100 -14.07 1.09 -11.54
N ALA A 101 -15.01 0.46 -10.84
CA ALA A 101 -16.44 0.57 -11.13
C ALA A 101 -17.10 1.63 -10.24
N HIS A 102 -18.09 2.38 -10.82
CA HIS A 102 -18.94 3.28 -10.04
C HIS A 102 -19.73 2.54 -8.93
N ARG A 103 -20.02 1.25 -9.17
CA ARG A 103 -20.61 0.35 -8.16
C ARG A 103 -20.05 -1.05 -8.30
N PHE A 104 -19.88 -1.72 -7.19
CA PHE A 104 -19.49 -3.14 -7.14
C PHE A 104 -20.07 -3.78 -5.88
N ALA A 105 -20.15 -5.11 -5.88
CA ALA A 105 -20.64 -5.86 -4.72
C ALA A 105 -19.48 -6.43 -3.91
N THR A 106 -19.59 -6.38 -2.59
CA THR A 106 -18.64 -7.00 -1.64
C THR A 106 -19.37 -7.52 -0.41
N ARG A 107 -18.66 -8.22 0.47
CA ARG A 107 -19.20 -8.78 1.71
C ARG A 107 -19.47 -7.69 2.75
N ALA A 108 -20.61 -7.78 3.43
CA ALA A 108 -21.00 -6.82 4.48
C ALA A 108 -20.09 -6.92 5.73
N ASP A 109 -19.65 -8.13 6.07
CA ASP A 109 -18.82 -8.41 7.25
C ASP A 109 -17.33 -8.00 7.06
N HIS A 110 -16.95 -7.59 5.86
CA HIS A 110 -15.62 -7.06 5.56
C HIS A 110 -15.53 -5.53 5.63
N LEU A 111 -16.64 -4.85 5.90
CA LEU A 111 -16.69 -3.39 5.88
C LEU A 111 -16.17 -2.76 7.18
N HIS A 112 -15.49 -1.64 7.02
CA HIS A 112 -15.03 -0.77 8.10
C HIS A 112 -15.54 0.66 7.86
N GLY A 113 -16.29 1.23 8.81
CA GLY A 113 -16.79 2.59 8.72
C GLY A 113 -15.68 3.63 8.84
N ILE A 114 -15.69 4.63 7.96
CA ILE A 114 -14.66 5.69 7.92
C ILE A 114 -15.16 7.05 8.44
N GLY A 115 -16.41 7.14 8.92
CA GLY A 115 -16.97 8.41 9.39
C GLY A 115 -16.83 9.53 8.35
N ASP A 116 -16.30 10.68 8.79
CA ASP A 116 -16.14 11.89 7.95
C ASP A 116 -14.81 11.95 7.19
N VAL A 117 -13.95 10.94 7.28
CA VAL A 117 -12.69 10.90 6.52
C VAL A 117 -12.94 11.12 5.03
N PRO A 118 -12.22 12.02 4.34
CA PRO A 118 -12.35 12.21 2.91
C PRO A 118 -12.10 10.89 2.15
N TYR A 119 -12.93 10.57 1.15
CA TYR A 119 -12.79 9.31 0.40
C TYR A 119 -11.39 9.12 -0.17
N ALA A 120 -10.79 10.18 -0.74
CA ALA A 120 -9.43 10.08 -1.26
C ALA A 120 -8.41 9.65 -0.20
N VAL A 121 -8.50 10.18 1.03
CA VAL A 121 -7.61 9.80 2.14
C VAL A 121 -7.90 8.39 2.61
N ALA A 122 -9.17 8.00 2.67
CA ALA A 122 -9.59 6.67 3.10
C ALA A 122 -9.09 5.54 2.18
N THR A 123 -8.70 5.84 0.92
CA THR A 123 -8.04 4.84 0.04
C THR A 123 -6.71 4.34 0.60
N LEU A 124 -6.08 5.09 1.51
CA LEU A 124 -4.83 4.71 2.17
C LEU A 124 -5.03 3.63 3.25
N VAL A 125 -6.26 3.31 3.64
CA VAL A 125 -6.50 2.23 4.64
C VAL A 125 -5.96 0.89 4.15
N GLU A 126 -6.14 0.57 2.86
CA GLU A 126 -5.62 -0.66 2.28
C GLU A 126 -4.10 -0.78 2.44
N PRO A 127 -3.27 0.13 1.87
CA PRO A 127 -1.82 0.02 2.01
C PRO A 127 -1.34 0.21 3.45
N LEU A 128 -2.08 0.93 4.31
CA LEU A 128 -1.77 1.02 5.73
C LEU A 128 -2.00 -0.31 6.44
N ALA A 129 -3.08 -1.04 6.11
CA ALA A 129 -3.32 -2.38 6.64
C ALA A 129 -2.21 -3.36 6.23
N VAL A 130 -1.70 -3.27 4.99
CA VAL A 130 -0.52 -4.04 4.54
C VAL A 130 0.70 -3.74 5.43
N CYS A 131 0.96 -2.46 5.72
CA CYS A 131 2.06 -2.04 6.58
C CYS A 131 1.91 -2.55 8.02
N LEU A 132 0.73 -2.40 8.63
CA LEU A 132 0.46 -2.83 10.01
C LEU A 132 0.57 -4.35 10.15
N ARG A 133 0.04 -5.11 9.20
CA ARG A 133 0.22 -6.56 9.17
C ARG A 133 1.70 -6.94 9.04
N GLY A 134 2.44 -6.29 8.15
CA GLY A 134 3.88 -6.49 8.00
C GLY A 134 4.61 -6.24 9.32
N LEU A 135 4.30 -5.14 10.00
CA LEU A 135 4.87 -4.78 11.29
C LEU A 135 4.54 -5.81 12.39
N ALA A 136 3.30 -6.29 12.44
CA ALA A 136 2.90 -7.34 13.36
C ALA A 136 3.67 -8.64 13.11
N ARG A 137 3.84 -9.05 11.84
CA ARG A 137 4.67 -10.21 11.46
C ARG A 137 6.15 -10.01 11.79
N MET A 138 6.64 -8.79 11.66
CA MET A 138 8.00 -8.42 12.02
C MET A 138 8.27 -8.61 13.51
N ALA A 139 7.26 -8.50 14.38
CA ALA A 139 7.34 -8.74 15.82
C ALA A 139 8.56 -8.03 16.46
N LEU A 140 8.55 -6.69 16.41
CA LEU A 140 9.64 -5.84 16.90
C LEU A 140 10.02 -6.20 18.36
N ALA A 141 11.16 -6.83 18.55
CA ALA A 141 11.75 -7.07 19.88
C ALA A 141 12.62 -5.88 20.32
N ASP A 142 13.42 -5.36 19.39
CA ASP A 142 14.24 -4.15 19.58
C ASP A 142 13.57 -2.96 18.89
N ARG A 143 13.30 -1.90 19.64
CA ARG A 143 12.72 -0.65 19.13
C ARG A 143 13.73 0.50 19.12
N SER A 144 15.00 0.22 19.30
CA SER A 144 16.03 1.25 19.33
C SER A 144 16.19 1.97 17.99
N ALA A 145 16.11 1.20 16.90
CA ALA A 145 16.35 1.73 15.56
C ALA A 145 15.65 0.93 14.44
N ALA A 146 15.32 1.61 13.34
CA ALA A 146 14.88 0.98 12.10
C ALA A 146 15.30 1.80 10.87
N LEU A 147 15.50 1.10 9.74
CA LEU A 147 15.73 1.66 8.41
C LEU A 147 14.62 1.20 7.47
N VAL A 148 13.98 2.16 6.79
CA VAL A 148 13.09 1.89 5.67
C VAL A 148 13.81 2.20 4.36
N VAL A 149 13.88 1.24 3.46
CA VAL A 149 14.45 1.37 2.12
C VAL A 149 13.29 1.46 1.11
N GLY A 150 13.16 2.64 0.50
CA GLY A 150 12.08 2.96 -0.44
C GLY A 150 11.16 4.07 0.06
N ASP A 151 11.00 5.13 -0.72
CA ASP A 151 10.21 6.32 -0.46
C ASP A 151 8.84 6.32 -1.18
N GLY A 152 8.37 5.14 -1.58
CA GLY A 152 7.03 4.94 -2.10
C GLY A 152 5.94 5.01 -1.02
N PRO A 153 4.64 4.91 -1.41
CA PRO A 153 3.53 4.94 -0.44
C PRO A 153 3.70 3.96 0.72
N ILE A 154 4.09 2.71 0.43
CA ILE A 154 4.34 1.68 1.45
C ILE A 154 5.49 2.08 2.39
N GLY A 155 6.62 2.57 1.85
CA GLY A 155 7.75 3.01 2.68
C GLY A 155 7.38 4.17 3.59
N LEU A 156 6.64 5.16 3.09
CA LEU A 156 6.17 6.31 3.87
C LEU A 156 5.17 5.90 4.96
N LEU A 157 4.22 5.01 4.65
CA LEU A 157 3.30 4.45 5.65
C LEU A 157 4.03 3.59 6.68
N MET A 158 5.07 2.85 6.29
CA MET A 158 5.93 2.11 7.25
C MET A 158 6.71 3.04 8.18
N VAL A 159 7.17 4.20 7.70
CA VAL A 159 7.77 5.22 8.57
C VAL A 159 6.78 5.63 9.66
N ALA A 160 5.54 5.96 9.29
CA ALA A 160 4.50 6.31 10.26
C ALA A 160 4.21 5.15 11.23
N ALA A 161 4.08 3.92 10.73
CA ALA A 161 3.80 2.73 11.54
C ALA A 161 4.92 2.42 12.54
N LEU A 162 6.18 2.48 12.11
CA LEU A 162 7.35 2.27 12.99
C LEU A 162 7.45 3.39 14.04
N ARG A 163 7.16 4.63 13.67
CA ARG A 163 7.11 5.74 14.62
C ARG A 163 6.03 5.53 15.68
N ARG A 164 4.82 5.15 15.26
CA ARG A 164 3.70 4.83 16.18
C ARG A 164 4.06 3.64 17.09
N ALA A 165 4.78 2.65 16.58
CA ALA A 165 5.26 1.52 17.35
C ALA A 165 6.38 1.88 18.36
N GLY A 166 6.82 3.13 18.43
CA GLY A 166 7.80 3.62 19.39
C GLY A 166 9.26 3.35 19.02
N VAL A 167 9.55 3.17 17.71
CA VAL A 167 10.95 3.07 17.27
C VAL A 167 11.67 4.40 17.47
N GLY A 168 12.82 4.34 18.15
CA GLY A 168 13.56 5.53 18.58
C GLY A 168 14.27 6.24 17.41
N ARG A 169 15.26 5.59 16.80
CA ARG A 169 16.00 6.12 15.63
C ARG A 169 15.44 5.53 14.36
N LEU A 170 14.80 6.35 13.54
CA LEU A 170 14.14 5.92 12.30
C LEU A 170 14.75 6.66 11.13
N ALA A 171 15.27 5.93 10.13
CA ALA A 171 15.76 6.47 8.89
C ALA A 171 14.90 6.00 7.70
N LEU A 172 14.78 6.88 6.71
CA LEU A 172 14.20 6.60 5.40
C LEU A 172 15.26 6.85 4.32
N LEU A 173 15.56 5.82 3.54
CA LEU A 173 16.38 5.92 2.34
C LEU A 173 15.45 5.97 1.11
N GLY A 174 15.54 7.04 0.35
CA GLY A 174 14.74 7.27 -0.85
C GLY A 174 15.55 7.89 -1.98
N GLY A 175 14.86 8.45 -2.95
CA GLY A 175 15.51 9.09 -4.11
C GLY A 175 14.76 10.32 -4.63
N ARG A 176 13.72 10.77 -3.89
CA ARG A 176 12.91 11.93 -4.28
C ARG A 176 12.76 12.90 -3.11
N ALA A 177 13.33 14.10 -3.26
CA ALA A 177 13.39 15.10 -2.18
C ALA A 177 11.99 15.37 -1.57
N ALA A 178 10.96 15.60 -2.39
CA ALA A 178 9.60 15.85 -1.89
C ALA A 178 9.04 14.69 -1.05
N ARG A 179 9.32 13.43 -1.43
CA ARG A 179 8.89 12.25 -0.68
C ARG A 179 9.68 12.10 0.63
N LEU A 180 10.96 12.43 0.62
CA LEU A 180 11.78 12.43 1.83
C LEU A 180 11.30 13.49 2.84
N GLU A 181 10.81 14.65 2.38
CA GLU A 181 10.17 15.65 3.26
C GLU A 181 8.90 15.09 3.90
N VAL A 182 8.04 14.41 3.13
CA VAL A 182 6.86 13.72 3.69
C VAL A 182 7.29 12.65 4.70
N GLY A 183 8.33 11.89 4.41
CA GLY A 183 8.89 10.89 5.34
C GLY A 183 9.36 11.52 6.66
N ARG A 184 9.97 12.70 6.59
CA ARG A 184 10.39 13.47 7.78
C ARG A 184 9.17 13.91 8.59
N ALA A 185 8.13 14.44 7.93
CA ALA A 185 6.89 14.83 8.58
C ALA A 185 6.18 13.64 9.25
N LEU A 186 6.27 12.43 8.69
CA LEU A 186 5.74 11.19 9.24
C LEU A 186 6.60 10.59 10.36
N GLY A 187 7.77 11.17 10.66
CA GLY A 187 8.57 10.82 11.83
C GLY A 187 9.93 10.18 11.56
N ALA A 188 10.42 10.16 10.31
CA ALA A 188 11.80 9.77 10.03
C ALA A 188 12.76 10.82 10.60
N ALA A 189 13.60 10.41 11.57
CA ALA A 189 14.63 11.29 12.15
C ALA A 189 15.74 11.60 11.14
N PHE A 190 16.01 10.66 10.24
CA PHE A 190 17.00 10.79 9.18
C PHE A 190 16.34 10.48 7.82
N THR A 191 16.53 11.35 6.86
CA THR A 191 16.13 11.11 5.47
C THR A 191 17.35 11.18 4.59
N LEU A 192 17.58 10.13 3.81
CA LEU A 192 18.80 9.92 3.03
C LEU A 192 18.42 9.86 1.54
N ASP A 193 18.97 10.79 0.74
CA ASP A 193 18.80 10.76 -0.70
C ASP A 193 19.89 9.91 -1.34
N ARG A 194 19.52 8.76 -1.89
CA ARG A 194 20.44 7.83 -2.56
C ARG A 194 21.20 8.45 -3.75
N HIS A 195 20.69 9.53 -4.33
CA HIS A 195 21.34 10.22 -5.45
C HIS A 195 22.35 11.27 -5.00
N ALA A 196 22.25 11.74 -3.75
CA ALA A 196 23.17 12.70 -3.16
C ALA A 196 24.26 12.06 -2.30
N ILE A 197 24.19 10.73 -2.08
CA ILE A 197 25.11 9.99 -1.20
C ILE A 197 26.03 9.11 -2.04
N GLU A 198 27.37 9.32 -1.94
CA GLU A 198 28.34 8.47 -2.63
C GLU A 198 28.40 7.05 -2.07
N ASP A 199 28.39 6.93 -0.74
CA ASP A 199 28.35 5.64 -0.02
C ASP A 199 27.15 5.55 0.92
N PRO A 200 26.02 4.96 0.48
CA PRO A 200 24.85 4.76 1.34
C PRO A 200 25.16 3.93 2.59
N THR A 201 26.15 3.02 2.51
CA THR A 201 26.53 2.18 3.66
C THR A 201 27.20 3.01 4.74
N ALA A 202 28.13 3.89 4.38
CA ALA A 202 28.78 4.81 5.31
C ALA A 202 27.76 5.77 5.94
N ALA A 203 26.94 6.43 5.12
CA ALA A 203 25.94 7.38 5.60
C ALA A 203 24.92 6.75 6.59
N ILE A 204 24.51 5.50 6.36
CA ILE A 204 23.60 4.80 7.28
C ILE A 204 24.34 4.37 8.55
N ARG A 205 25.60 3.95 8.46
CA ARG A 205 26.41 3.68 9.66
C ARG A 205 26.64 4.92 10.53
N ASP A 206 26.75 6.08 9.92
CA ASP A 206 26.81 7.35 10.68
C ASP A 206 25.51 7.62 11.46
N CYS A 207 24.37 7.23 10.91
CA CYS A 207 23.08 7.34 11.61
C CYS A 207 22.91 6.31 12.74
N PHE A 208 23.40 5.08 12.59
CA PHE A 208 23.08 3.96 13.47
C PHE A 208 24.27 3.37 14.23
N GLY A 209 25.50 3.67 13.80
CA GLY A 209 26.73 3.10 14.32
C GLY A 209 27.17 1.84 13.58
N ALA A 210 28.38 1.37 13.90
CA ALA A 210 29.05 0.27 13.21
C ALA A 210 28.37 -1.10 13.40
N ALA A 211 27.55 -1.27 14.44
CA ALA A 211 26.85 -2.52 14.73
C ALA A 211 25.77 -2.87 13.68
N GLY A 212 25.35 -1.90 12.88
CA GLY A 212 24.28 -2.06 11.89
C GLY A 212 22.88 -1.76 12.45
N VAL A 213 21.86 -2.08 11.68
CA VAL A 213 20.46 -1.73 11.96
C VAL A 213 19.70 -2.97 12.42
N PRO A 214 19.03 -2.95 13.60
CA PRO A 214 18.32 -4.12 14.12
C PRO A 214 17.02 -4.43 13.38
N ASN A 215 16.37 -3.42 12.78
CA ASN A 215 15.11 -3.59 12.04
C ASN A 215 15.21 -2.91 10.69
N LEU A 216 14.92 -3.67 9.64
CA LEU A 216 14.94 -3.15 8.28
C LEU A 216 13.62 -3.45 7.58
N VAL A 217 13.17 -2.51 6.77
CA VAL A 217 12.01 -2.70 5.90
C VAL A 217 12.44 -2.43 4.47
N GLU A 218 12.32 -3.42 3.62
CA GLU A 218 12.50 -3.28 2.19
C GLU A 218 11.13 -3.03 1.53
N ALA A 219 10.94 -1.83 1.02
CA ALA A 219 9.70 -1.35 0.40
C ALA A 219 9.94 -0.72 -0.99
N SER A 220 11.13 -0.90 -1.56
CA SER A 220 11.46 -0.38 -2.90
C SER A 220 11.17 -1.36 -4.03
N GLY A 221 11.16 -2.67 -3.74
CA GLY A 221 11.09 -3.72 -4.75
C GLY A 221 12.32 -3.78 -5.67
N ALA A 222 13.43 -3.18 -5.26
CA ALA A 222 14.65 -3.14 -6.04
C ALA A 222 15.71 -4.10 -5.47
N VAL A 223 16.36 -4.89 -6.34
CA VAL A 223 17.46 -5.79 -5.95
C VAL A 223 18.53 -5.05 -5.16
N ALA A 224 18.96 -3.89 -5.64
CA ALA A 224 19.96 -3.07 -4.95
C ALA A 224 19.51 -2.61 -3.54
N GLY A 225 18.21 -2.36 -3.35
CA GLY A 225 17.63 -2.03 -2.04
C GLY A 225 17.72 -3.19 -1.07
N MET A 226 17.37 -4.40 -1.51
CA MET A 226 17.50 -5.63 -0.73
C MET A 226 18.95 -5.93 -0.35
N GLU A 227 19.87 -5.86 -1.31
CA GLU A 227 21.28 -6.10 -1.07
C GLU A 227 21.89 -5.09 -0.08
N LEU A 228 21.48 -3.84 -0.17
CA LEU A 228 21.87 -2.80 0.79
C LEU A 228 21.31 -3.10 2.18
N ALA A 229 20.03 -3.45 2.29
CA ALA A 229 19.41 -3.80 3.57
C ALA A 229 20.14 -4.97 4.23
N LEU A 230 20.45 -6.02 3.49
CA LEU A 230 21.21 -7.17 3.99
C LEU A 230 22.61 -6.78 4.49
N ARG A 231 23.34 -5.92 3.76
CA ARG A 231 24.67 -5.45 4.21
C ARG A 231 24.61 -4.64 5.50
N LEU A 232 23.53 -3.88 5.71
CA LEU A 232 23.35 -2.97 6.84
C LEU A 232 22.73 -3.64 8.08
N ALA A 233 22.18 -4.82 7.94
CA ALA A 233 21.56 -5.54 9.04
C ALA A 233 22.56 -5.81 10.18
N ALA A 234 22.18 -5.56 11.41
CA ALA A 234 22.94 -5.97 12.60
C ALA A 234 22.86 -7.50 12.80
N PRO A 235 23.76 -8.12 13.57
CA PRO A 235 23.53 -9.48 14.05
C PRO A 235 22.18 -9.61 14.77
N GLY A 236 21.40 -10.66 14.46
CA GLY A 236 20.05 -10.86 14.96
C GLY A 236 18.97 -9.96 14.34
N ALA A 237 19.31 -9.17 13.33
CA ALA A 237 18.37 -8.23 12.72
C ALA A 237 17.15 -8.91 12.06
N ARG A 238 16.06 -8.18 12.04
CA ARG A 238 14.81 -8.56 11.37
C ARG A 238 14.62 -7.70 10.11
N LEU A 239 14.46 -8.36 8.97
CA LEU A 239 14.24 -7.72 7.68
C LEU A 239 12.85 -8.06 7.17
N LEU A 240 11.97 -7.07 7.13
CA LEU A 240 10.63 -7.18 6.54
C LEU A 240 10.69 -6.82 5.06
N VAL A 241 10.14 -7.69 4.22
CA VAL A 241 10.05 -7.52 2.76
C VAL A 241 8.61 -7.21 2.38
N LEU A 242 8.38 -6.01 1.86
CA LEU A 242 7.09 -5.52 1.35
C LEU A 242 7.16 -5.10 -0.12
N GLY A 243 8.37 -4.86 -0.64
CA GLY A 243 8.57 -4.53 -2.05
C GLY A 243 8.21 -5.70 -2.97
N ALA A 244 7.54 -5.41 -4.09
CA ALA A 244 7.28 -6.39 -5.16
C ALA A 244 8.47 -6.39 -6.12
N TYR A 245 9.02 -7.57 -6.39
CA TYR A 245 10.23 -7.75 -7.23
C TYR A 245 9.90 -8.28 -8.63
N GLY A 246 8.64 -8.66 -8.89
CA GLY A 246 8.27 -9.34 -10.12
C GLY A 246 9.11 -10.61 -10.33
N GLU A 247 9.73 -10.74 -11.48
CA GLU A 247 10.64 -11.86 -11.82
C GLU A 247 12.10 -11.59 -11.46
N ALA A 248 12.40 -10.47 -10.76
CA ALA A 248 13.78 -10.14 -10.44
C ALA A 248 14.37 -11.11 -9.40
N HIS A 249 15.61 -11.53 -9.63
CA HIS A 249 16.38 -12.38 -8.73
C HIS A 249 17.54 -11.58 -8.14
N ALA A 250 17.69 -11.61 -6.82
CA ALA A 250 18.83 -11.08 -6.12
C ALA A 250 19.78 -12.21 -5.68
N GLY A 251 21.08 -11.98 -5.75
CA GLY A 251 22.05 -12.83 -5.10
C GLY A 251 21.86 -12.78 -3.59
N PHE A 252 21.77 -13.94 -2.94
CA PHE A 252 21.55 -14.00 -1.51
C PHE A 252 22.79 -14.48 -0.77
N PRO A 253 23.33 -13.71 0.19
CA PRO A 253 24.52 -14.08 0.98
C PRO A 253 24.11 -15.06 2.10
N TRP A 254 23.91 -16.34 1.77
CA TRP A 254 23.45 -17.37 2.71
C TRP A 254 24.31 -17.49 3.98
N ASN A 255 25.63 -17.29 3.87
CA ASN A 255 26.50 -17.29 5.03
C ASN A 255 26.25 -16.10 5.96
N ASP A 256 25.84 -14.94 5.42
CA ASP A 256 25.46 -13.80 6.26
C ASP A 256 24.19 -14.10 7.04
N LEU A 257 23.20 -14.75 6.43
CA LEU A 257 21.99 -15.19 7.12
C LEU A 257 22.36 -16.10 8.31
N LEU A 258 23.23 -17.11 8.06
CA LEU A 258 23.65 -18.08 9.06
C LEU A 258 24.47 -17.42 10.18
N HIS A 259 25.57 -16.76 9.81
CA HIS A 259 26.55 -16.27 10.80
C HIS A 259 26.07 -15.02 11.56
N ARG A 260 25.13 -14.28 11.01
CA ARG A 260 24.54 -13.09 11.64
C ARG A 260 23.16 -13.36 12.22
N GLU A 261 22.65 -14.60 12.13
CA GLU A 261 21.35 -15.03 12.69
C GLU A 261 20.20 -14.12 12.23
N LEU A 262 20.18 -13.75 10.92
CA LEU A 262 19.18 -12.83 10.39
C LEU A 262 17.80 -13.50 10.26
N THR A 263 16.74 -12.74 10.49
CA THR A 263 15.36 -13.17 10.26
C THR A 263 14.78 -12.41 9.06
N LEU A 264 14.45 -13.11 7.97
CA LEU A 264 13.75 -12.54 6.82
C LEU A 264 12.25 -12.84 6.90
N ILE A 265 11.43 -11.82 6.70
CA ILE A 265 9.98 -11.91 6.87
C ILE A 265 9.31 -11.32 5.63
N GLY A 266 8.64 -12.15 4.84
CA GLY A 266 7.73 -11.69 3.79
C GLY A 266 6.36 -11.36 4.38
N SER A 267 5.71 -10.31 3.90
CA SER A 267 4.31 -10.02 4.23
C SER A 267 3.58 -9.54 2.98
N ASN A 268 2.39 -10.06 2.78
CA ASN A 268 1.51 -9.71 1.67
C ASN A 268 0.11 -9.45 2.21
N THR A 269 -0.66 -8.55 1.58
CA THR A 269 -2.02 -8.15 1.94
C THR A 269 -2.16 -7.49 3.32
N GLY A 270 -3.35 -6.94 3.62
CA GLY A 270 -3.67 -6.29 4.90
C GLY A 270 -4.54 -7.13 5.84
N THR A 271 -4.77 -8.42 5.52
CA THR A 271 -5.70 -9.28 6.27
C THR A 271 -5.43 -9.26 7.77
N GLY A 272 -6.47 -9.00 8.56
CA GLY A 272 -6.42 -8.93 10.03
C GLY A 272 -5.97 -7.56 10.58
N ALA A 273 -5.56 -6.60 9.74
CA ALA A 273 -5.13 -5.28 10.19
C ALA A 273 -6.06 -4.13 9.75
N TRP A 274 -7.15 -4.42 9.03
CA TRP A 274 -8.04 -3.40 8.48
C TRP A 274 -8.73 -2.55 9.54
N ALA A 275 -9.21 -3.16 10.63
CA ALA A 275 -9.86 -2.44 11.72
C ALA A 275 -8.90 -1.44 12.39
N GLU A 276 -7.66 -1.86 12.66
CA GLU A 276 -6.62 -1.01 13.24
C GLU A 276 -6.24 0.12 12.27
N ALA A 277 -6.02 -0.19 10.99
CA ALA A 277 -5.69 0.79 9.95
C ALA A 277 -6.80 1.85 9.81
N THR A 278 -8.07 1.42 9.78
CA THR A 278 -9.22 2.31 9.66
C THR A 278 -9.35 3.21 10.89
N ALA A 279 -9.22 2.66 12.09
CA ALA A 279 -9.30 3.43 13.32
C ALA A 279 -8.20 4.50 13.37
N TRP A 280 -6.95 4.10 13.15
CA TRP A 280 -5.82 5.03 13.17
C TRP A 280 -5.95 6.13 12.11
N LEU A 281 -6.26 5.77 10.86
CA LEU A 281 -6.43 6.76 9.80
C LEU A 281 -7.59 7.71 10.09
N SER A 282 -8.67 7.23 10.71
CA SER A 282 -9.80 8.08 11.10
C SER A 282 -9.44 9.06 12.22
N GLU A 283 -8.60 8.66 13.16
CA GLU A 283 -8.11 9.52 14.24
C GLU A 283 -7.16 10.62 13.74
N GLU A 284 -6.30 10.30 12.76
CA GLU A 284 -5.21 11.15 12.33
C GLU A 284 -5.24 11.45 10.81
N SER A 285 -6.41 11.52 10.18
CA SER A 285 -6.57 11.64 8.72
C SER A 285 -5.78 12.80 8.10
N ALA A 286 -5.67 13.93 8.80
CA ALA A 286 -4.90 15.09 8.36
C ALA A 286 -3.39 14.78 8.20
N SER A 287 -2.84 13.88 9.00
CA SER A 287 -1.43 13.48 8.93
C SER A 287 -1.13 12.63 7.68
N PHE A 288 -2.15 11.95 7.15
CA PHE A 288 -2.03 11.13 5.94
C PHE A 288 -2.38 11.87 4.65
N GLU A 289 -3.07 13.01 4.73
CA GLU A 289 -3.48 13.76 3.54
C GLU A 289 -2.32 14.13 2.60
N PRO A 290 -1.11 14.52 3.07
CA PRO A 290 0.03 14.81 2.20
C PRO A 290 0.49 13.64 1.32
N LEU A 291 0.07 12.40 1.62
CA LEU A 291 0.34 11.25 0.78
C LEU A 291 -0.52 11.25 -0.50
N ILE A 292 -1.69 11.90 -0.48
CA ILE A 292 -2.57 12.06 -1.64
C ILE A 292 -2.10 13.27 -2.47
N THR A 293 -1.17 13.05 -3.38
CA THR A 293 -0.56 14.14 -4.15
C THR A 293 -1.35 14.56 -5.37
N HIS A 294 -2.12 13.64 -5.96
CA HIS A 294 -2.86 13.89 -7.19
C HIS A 294 -4.25 13.29 -7.12
N ARG A 295 -5.25 14.05 -7.53
CA ARG A 295 -6.66 13.63 -7.62
C ARG A 295 -7.16 13.90 -9.03
N TYR A 296 -7.78 12.91 -9.64
CA TYR A 296 -8.36 13.01 -10.99
C TYR A 296 -9.79 12.51 -10.98
N PRO A 297 -10.71 13.17 -11.67
CA PRO A 297 -11.99 12.55 -11.96
C PRO A 297 -11.78 11.29 -12.82
N ILE A 298 -12.66 10.31 -12.67
CA ILE A 298 -12.50 8.99 -13.32
C ILE A 298 -12.33 9.10 -14.84
N GLU A 299 -12.92 10.11 -15.47
CA GLU A 299 -12.81 10.37 -16.90
C GLU A 299 -11.37 10.70 -17.35
N ARG A 300 -10.54 11.18 -16.42
CA ARG A 300 -9.13 11.52 -16.67
C ARG A 300 -8.17 10.39 -16.26
N TYR A 301 -8.65 9.15 -16.17
CA TYR A 301 -7.84 7.99 -15.76
C TYR A 301 -6.54 7.83 -16.56
N ALA A 302 -6.57 8.14 -17.88
CA ALA A 302 -5.38 8.04 -18.72
C ALA A 302 -4.27 9.03 -18.32
N GLU A 303 -4.65 10.22 -17.82
CA GLU A 303 -3.69 11.17 -17.25
C GLU A 303 -3.19 10.70 -15.89
N ALA A 304 -4.07 10.21 -15.04
CA ALA A 304 -3.72 9.65 -13.75
C ALA A 304 -2.69 8.51 -13.89
N LEU A 305 -2.89 7.60 -14.84
CA LEU A 305 -1.93 6.52 -15.14
C LEU A 305 -0.59 7.06 -15.64
N ARG A 306 -0.58 8.10 -16.49
CA ARG A 306 0.67 8.75 -16.91
C ARG A 306 1.40 9.35 -15.71
N THR A 307 0.69 10.04 -14.82
CA THR A 307 1.26 10.63 -13.60
C THR A 307 1.91 9.57 -12.69
N VAL A 308 1.27 8.41 -12.51
CA VAL A 308 1.86 7.31 -11.71
C VAL A 308 3.11 6.72 -12.37
N ARG A 309 3.11 6.58 -13.71
CA ARG A 309 4.25 6.04 -14.49
C ARG A 309 5.42 7.01 -14.60
N ASP A 310 5.14 8.30 -14.54
CA ASP A 310 6.16 9.35 -14.61
C ASP A 310 6.88 9.48 -13.25
N ARG A 311 8.16 9.12 -13.24
CA ARG A 311 8.99 9.18 -12.03
C ARG A 311 9.28 10.59 -11.56
N ASP A 312 9.15 11.58 -12.43
CA ASP A 312 9.44 12.99 -12.17
C ASP A 312 8.17 13.79 -11.82
N SER A 313 6.99 13.17 -11.86
CA SER A 313 5.70 13.78 -11.53
C SER A 313 5.59 14.26 -10.08
N GLY A 314 6.47 13.81 -9.18
CA GLY A 314 6.34 14.04 -7.73
C GLY A 314 5.21 13.26 -7.06
N SER A 315 4.53 12.37 -7.78
CA SER A 315 3.42 11.59 -7.23
C SER A 315 3.84 10.66 -6.09
N ILE A 316 3.04 10.60 -5.03
CA ILE A 316 3.12 9.59 -3.98
C ILE A 316 1.93 8.64 -4.17
N LYS A 317 0.72 9.09 -3.88
CA LYS A 317 -0.51 8.37 -4.20
C LYS A 317 -1.36 9.22 -5.15
N VAL A 318 -1.78 8.61 -6.24
CA VAL A 318 -2.72 9.16 -7.21
C VAL A 318 -4.07 8.50 -7.01
N VAL A 319 -5.13 9.30 -6.97
CA VAL A 319 -6.49 8.83 -6.69
C VAL A 319 -7.42 9.23 -7.83
N LEU A 320 -8.30 8.31 -8.21
CA LEU A 320 -9.43 8.54 -9.10
C LEU A 320 -10.71 8.74 -8.27
N GLU A 321 -11.50 9.73 -8.62
CA GLU A 321 -12.75 10.09 -7.94
C GLU A 321 -13.96 9.91 -8.89
N TRP A 322 -15.07 9.38 -8.34
CA TRP A 322 -16.31 9.14 -9.09
C TRP A 322 -17.33 10.27 -8.97
#